data_9ce9931c779f1999be35c1d4a851e371
#
_entry.id   9ce9931c779f1999be35c1d4a851e371
#
_cell.length_a   1.000
_cell.length_b   1.000
_cell.length_c   1.000
_cell.angle_alpha   90.00
_cell.angle_beta   90.00
_cell.angle_gamma   90.00
#
_symmetry.space_group_name_H-M   'P 1'
#
loop_
_entity.id
_entity.type
_entity.pdbx_description
1 polymer ?
#
loop_
_entity_poly.entity_id
_entity_poly.type
_entity_poly.pdbx_seq_one_letter_code
_entity_poly.pdbx_strand_id
1 'polypeptide(L)'
;MSNPQYRLAVLTNSVSRMNGGIFDAMRNLTIAIAAEGRYVPRVFSAEDTYTASDKPRWEGISTTTFPVRGPDIFGFAPQLAAAVEASNADILHVHGIWMYPSVVAFRWSRGTRPYLLSPHGLLKPRALRNSRWKKRIAALLYENKHLHHAACLHALNAAEAEALRGYGLTNPICVIPNGTTQPDDAVLQRSRQDLSILYLGRFHPLKGLLTLLGAWCEVREDAAATGWRLTLAGWDQNHHRAELERFVDQHQLRSSVVFLGSRFDADKNRCLAGASAFILPSKSEGLPVSVLEAWSWQLPVLMTHECNLRDGAEAGAAIMMEPEVSSIARALRRLFSLTDSEREAMGRSGRLLVRARYQWQQIGESMTEVYDWILGKGPKPPCVID
;
A
#
# COMPACT_ATOMS: atom_id res chain seq x y z
N MET A 1 -2.33 -19.67 -31.70
CA MET A 1 -3.34 -18.60 -31.91
C MET A 1 -3.16 -17.63 -30.77
N SER A 2 -2.80 -16.36 -31.05
CA SER A 2 -2.70 -15.33 -30.00
C SER A 2 -4.07 -15.11 -29.39
N ASN A 3 -4.20 -15.28 -28.07
CA ASN A 3 -5.43 -14.92 -27.35
C ASN A 3 -5.78 -13.44 -27.65
N PRO A 4 -7.05 -13.10 -27.84
CA PRO A 4 -7.43 -11.70 -28.07
C PRO A 4 -7.00 -10.88 -26.88
N GLN A 5 -6.20 -9.85 -27.13
CA GLN A 5 -5.77 -8.90 -26.08
C GLN A 5 -6.84 -7.84 -25.86
N TYR A 6 -7.26 -7.66 -24.62
CA TYR A 6 -8.20 -6.61 -24.23
C TYR A 6 -7.47 -5.32 -23.85
N ARG A 7 -8.09 -4.18 -24.14
CA ARG A 7 -7.55 -2.86 -23.81
C ARG A 7 -8.02 -2.45 -22.43
N LEU A 8 -7.09 -2.27 -21.50
CA LEU A 8 -7.34 -1.79 -20.16
C LEU A 8 -6.92 -0.32 -20.05
N ALA A 9 -7.85 0.58 -19.69
CA ALA A 9 -7.48 1.91 -19.25
C ALA A 9 -7.35 1.94 -17.73
N VAL A 10 -6.21 2.37 -17.21
CA VAL A 10 -5.97 2.62 -15.80
C VAL A 10 -6.06 4.11 -15.56
N LEU A 11 -6.98 4.54 -14.70
CA LEU A 11 -7.27 5.95 -14.46
C LEU A 11 -6.94 6.31 -13.00
N THR A 12 -6.13 7.35 -12.82
CA THR A 12 -5.72 7.83 -11.51
C THR A 12 -5.54 9.34 -11.51
N ASN A 13 -5.43 9.93 -10.31
CA ASN A 13 -5.13 11.35 -10.20
C ASN A 13 -3.64 11.67 -10.35
N SER A 14 -2.76 10.76 -9.98
CA SER A 14 -1.31 10.94 -10.03
C SER A 14 -0.59 9.63 -10.36
N VAL A 15 0.42 9.72 -11.22
CA VAL A 15 1.34 8.62 -11.58
C VAL A 15 2.70 8.78 -10.91
N SER A 16 2.77 9.52 -9.83
CA SER A 16 4.00 9.85 -9.10
C SER A 16 3.92 9.49 -7.61
N ARG A 17 5.05 9.69 -6.93
CA ARG A 17 5.18 9.55 -5.47
C ARG A 17 4.22 10.43 -4.66
N MET A 18 3.61 11.45 -5.27
CA MET A 18 2.55 12.24 -4.64
C MET A 18 1.37 11.37 -4.20
N ASN A 19 1.09 10.29 -4.92
CA ASN A 19 0.05 9.32 -4.57
C ASN A 19 0.44 8.38 -3.41
N GLY A 20 1.64 8.56 -2.85
CA GLY A 20 2.14 7.75 -1.74
C GLY A 20 2.19 6.26 -2.06
N GLY A 21 1.75 5.40 -1.12
CA GLY A 21 1.73 3.94 -1.32
C GLY A 21 0.81 3.46 -2.45
N ILE A 22 -0.15 4.27 -2.88
CA ILE A 22 -1.02 3.93 -4.03
C ILE A 22 -0.20 3.90 -5.32
N PHE A 23 0.78 4.79 -5.47
CA PHE A 23 1.65 4.84 -6.65
C PHE A 23 2.35 3.50 -6.91
N ASP A 24 3.07 2.99 -5.90
CA ASP A 24 3.81 1.73 -6.07
C ASP A 24 2.88 0.52 -6.22
N ALA A 25 1.78 0.48 -5.46
CA ALA A 25 0.78 -0.58 -5.57
C ALA A 25 0.12 -0.64 -6.96
N MET A 26 -0.37 0.50 -7.44
CA MET A 26 -1.01 0.62 -8.76
C MET A 26 -0.03 0.29 -9.89
N ARG A 27 1.20 0.82 -9.82
CA ARG A 27 2.24 0.56 -10.82
C ARG A 27 2.56 -0.92 -10.92
N ASN A 28 2.85 -1.56 -9.80
CA ASN A 28 3.24 -2.97 -9.78
C ASN A 28 2.09 -3.89 -10.19
N LEU A 29 0.86 -3.58 -9.78
CA LEU A 29 -0.33 -4.29 -10.26
C LEU A 29 -0.47 -4.16 -11.79
N THR A 30 -0.32 -2.96 -12.34
CA THR A 30 -0.42 -2.71 -13.77
C THR A 30 0.66 -3.46 -14.55
N ILE A 31 1.90 -3.50 -14.04
CA ILE A 31 3.01 -4.28 -14.62
C ILE A 31 2.69 -5.77 -14.59
N ALA A 32 2.18 -6.29 -13.48
CA ALA A 32 1.80 -7.70 -13.35
C ALA A 32 0.69 -8.11 -14.33
N ILE A 33 -0.33 -7.25 -14.50
CA ILE A 33 -1.41 -7.45 -15.48
C ILE A 33 -0.85 -7.44 -16.92
N ALA A 34 0.06 -6.52 -17.22
CA ALA A 34 0.69 -6.48 -18.54
C ALA A 34 1.54 -7.72 -18.84
N ALA A 35 2.26 -8.22 -17.84
CA ALA A 35 3.11 -9.41 -17.94
C ALA A 35 2.31 -10.69 -18.18
N GLU A 36 1.08 -10.76 -17.68
CA GLU A 36 0.17 -11.89 -17.91
C GLU A 36 -0.29 -11.96 -19.40
N GLY A 37 -0.29 -10.82 -20.11
CA GLY A 37 -0.43 -10.75 -21.56
C GLY A 37 -1.87 -10.74 -22.09
N ARG A 38 -2.88 -10.94 -21.28
CA ARG A 38 -4.31 -10.93 -21.65
C ARG A 38 -4.85 -9.51 -21.85
N TYR A 39 -4.36 -8.59 -21.04
CA TYR A 39 -4.73 -7.18 -21.06
C TYR A 39 -3.56 -6.28 -21.45
N VAL A 40 -3.82 -5.27 -22.27
CA VAL A 40 -2.83 -4.22 -22.63
C VAL A 40 -3.20 -2.95 -21.87
N PRO A 41 -2.53 -2.67 -20.72
CA PRO A 41 -2.84 -1.51 -19.93
C PRO A 41 -2.26 -0.22 -20.55
N ARG A 42 -3.05 0.86 -20.45
CA ARG A 42 -2.63 2.24 -20.70
C ARG A 42 -3.05 3.10 -19.53
N VAL A 43 -2.12 3.86 -18.97
CA VAL A 43 -2.36 4.68 -17.79
C VAL A 43 -2.66 6.12 -18.19
N PHE A 44 -3.70 6.69 -17.56
CA PHE A 44 -4.15 8.06 -17.78
C PHE A 44 -4.22 8.79 -16.45
N SER A 45 -3.62 9.98 -16.38
CA SER A 45 -3.51 10.74 -15.12
C SER A 45 -3.47 12.23 -15.34
N ALA A 46 -3.79 12.99 -14.30
CA ALA A 46 -3.37 14.37 -14.16
C ALA A 46 -1.86 14.44 -13.85
N GLU A 47 -1.25 15.60 -14.13
CA GLU A 47 0.14 15.90 -13.80
C GLU A 47 0.26 16.51 -12.41
N ASP A 48 1.38 16.24 -11.76
CA ASP A 48 1.80 16.86 -10.52
C ASP A 48 3.30 17.19 -10.55
N THR A 49 3.81 17.78 -9.48
CA THR A 49 5.21 18.25 -9.37
C THR A 49 6.25 17.14 -9.63
N TYR A 50 5.92 15.88 -9.35
CA TYR A 50 6.85 14.74 -9.48
C TYR A 50 6.59 13.89 -10.72
N THR A 51 5.57 14.18 -11.50
CA THR A 51 5.19 13.39 -12.69
C THR A 51 6.37 13.17 -13.63
N ALA A 52 7.11 14.24 -13.97
CA ALA A 52 8.24 14.16 -14.90
C ALA A 52 9.37 13.24 -14.37
N SER A 53 9.67 13.28 -13.08
CA SER A 53 10.72 12.48 -12.45
C SER A 53 10.34 11.02 -12.23
N ASP A 54 9.06 10.74 -12.00
CA ASP A 54 8.57 9.39 -11.65
C ASP A 54 7.97 8.62 -12.83
N LYS A 55 7.60 9.30 -13.92
CA LYS A 55 7.07 8.68 -15.14
C LYS A 55 8.00 7.60 -15.74
N PRO A 56 9.34 7.74 -15.76
CA PRO A 56 10.24 6.68 -16.21
C PRO A 56 10.12 5.37 -15.42
N ARG A 57 9.65 5.40 -14.18
CA ARG A 57 9.44 4.20 -13.35
C ARG A 57 8.30 3.29 -13.86
N TRP A 58 7.47 3.76 -14.80
CA TRP A 58 6.42 2.98 -15.46
C TRP A 58 6.93 2.14 -16.64
N GLU A 59 8.11 1.60 -16.56
CA GLU A 59 8.81 0.87 -17.59
C GLU A 59 7.90 -0.11 -18.36
N GLY A 60 7.86 0.04 -19.70
CA GLY A 60 7.04 -0.81 -20.59
C GLY A 60 5.52 -0.49 -20.57
N ILE A 61 5.04 0.36 -19.67
CA ILE A 61 3.63 0.74 -19.60
C ILE A 61 3.39 2.12 -20.24
N SER A 62 2.51 2.18 -21.24
CA SER A 62 2.11 3.44 -21.87
C SER A 62 1.39 4.34 -20.84
N THR A 63 2.01 5.49 -20.53
CA THR A 63 1.49 6.45 -19.54
C THR A 63 1.29 7.82 -20.19
N THR A 64 0.05 8.30 -20.19
CA THR A 64 -0.36 9.60 -20.74
C THR A 64 -0.82 10.50 -19.59
N THR A 65 -0.22 11.68 -19.48
CA THR A 65 -0.48 12.63 -18.39
C THR A 65 -0.92 13.99 -18.95
N PHE A 66 -1.73 14.72 -18.18
CA PHE A 66 -2.34 15.97 -18.63
C PHE A 66 -2.20 17.06 -17.57
N PRO A 67 -1.89 18.32 -17.98
CA PRO A 67 -1.75 19.43 -17.06
C PRO A 67 -3.07 19.74 -16.35
N VAL A 68 -2.96 20.01 -15.03
CA VAL A 68 -4.08 20.42 -14.20
C VAL A 68 -4.42 21.89 -14.44
N ARG A 69 -5.70 22.20 -14.47
CA ARG A 69 -6.23 23.57 -14.48
C ARG A 69 -7.04 23.84 -13.21
N GLY A 70 -6.73 24.93 -12.54
CA GLY A 70 -7.38 25.31 -11.27
C GLY A 70 -6.77 24.58 -10.05
N PRO A 71 -7.53 24.34 -8.99
CA PRO A 71 -7.01 23.78 -7.74
C PRO A 71 -6.51 22.34 -7.91
N ASP A 72 -5.26 22.10 -7.53
CA ASP A 72 -4.60 20.78 -7.61
C ASP A 72 -5.35 19.69 -6.82
N ILE A 73 -6.02 20.09 -5.73
CA ILE A 73 -6.76 19.16 -4.87
C ILE A 73 -7.91 18.43 -5.58
N PHE A 74 -8.45 19.00 -6.67
CA PHE A 74 -9.46 18.32 -7.49
C PHE A 74 -8.85 17.62 -8.70
N GLY A 75 -7.69 18.10 -9.19
CA GLY A 75 -6.96 17.50 -10.32
C GLY A 75 -7.71 17.63 -11.66
N PHE A 76 -8.37 18.79 -11.91
CA PHE A 76 -9.12 19.01 -13.15
C PHE A 76 -8.18 19.11 -14.34
N ALA A 77 -8.16 18.08 -15.15
CA ALA A 77 -7.39 17.98 -16.40
C ALA A 77 -8.37 17.80 -17.58
N PRO A 78 -8.76 18.87 -18.31
CA PRO A 78 -9.86 18.83 -19.29
C PRO A 78 -9.68 17.77 -20.38
N GLN A 79 -8.45 17.55 -20.82
CA GLN A 79 -8.11 16.61 -21.89
C GLN A 79 -8.17 15.14 -21.46
N LEU A 80 -8.14 14.86 -20.13
CA LEU A 80 -8.14 13.51 -19.60
C LEU A 80 -9.37 12.70 -20.04
N ALA A 81 -10.55 13.30 -19.99
CA ALA A 81 -11.79 12.63 -20.37
C ALA A 81 -11.78 12.22 -21.86
N ALA A 82 -11.35 13.13 -22.74
CA ALA A 82 -11.26 12.86 -24.18
C ALA A 82 -10.22 11.77 -24.50
N ALA A 83 -9.10 11.76 -23.78
CA ALA A 83 -8.05 10.75 -23.95
C ALA A 83 -8.50 9.36 -23.49
N VAL A 84 -9.21 9.26 -22.38
CA VAL A 84 -9.79 7.99 -21.90
C VAL A 84 -10.85 7.49 -22.90
N GLU A 85 -11.69 8.36 -23.42
CA GLU A 85 -12.67 8.02 -24.46
C GLU A 85 -11.99 7.51 -25.74
N ALA A 86 -10.99 8.23 -26.23
CA ALA A 86 -10.22 7.87 -27.43
C ALA A 86 -9.37 6.59 -27.26
N SER A 87 -9.17 6.11 -26.05
CA SER A 87 -8.42 4.86 -25.80
C SER A 87 -9.16 3.63 -26.31
N ASN A 88 -10.47 3.73 -26.53
CA ASN A 88 -11.35 2.62 -26.84
C ASN A 88 -11.15 1.40 -25.93
N ALA A 89 -10.94 1.65 -24.64
CA ALA A 89 -10.72 0.60 -23.65
C ALA A 89 -11.96 -0.30 -23.54
N ASP A 90 -11.73 -1.59 -23.34
CA ASP A 90 -12.78 -2.58 -23.10
C ASP A 90 -13.27 -2.51 -21.65
N ILE A 91 -12.35 -2.16 -20.73
CA ILE A 91 -12.61 -1.95 -19.31
C ILE A 91 -11.76 -0.81 -18.77
N LEU A 92 -12.28 -0.11 -17.76
CA LEU A 92 -11.57 0.93 -17.02
C LEU A 92 -11.31 0.48 -15.57
N HIS A 93 -10.08 0.65 -15.07
CA HIS A 93 -9.75 0.47 -13.66
C HIS A 93 -9.38 1.83 -13.05
N VAL A 94 -10.18 2.28 -12.09
CA VAL A 94 -10.04 3.58 -11.44
C VAL A 94 -9.37 3.42 -10.08
N HIS A 95 -8.32 4.20 -9.83
CA HIS A 95 -7.61 4.22 -8.55
C HIS A 95 -7.81 5.55 -7.83
N GLY A 96 -8.36 5.48 -6.64
CA GLY A 96 -8.70 6.65 -5.82
C GLY A 96 -10.11 7.18 -6.10
N ILE A 97 -10.55 8.09 -5.22
CA ILE A 97 -11.89 8.72 -5.21
C ILE A 97 -11.76 10.19 -4.80
N TRP A 98 -12.87 10.95 -4.89
CA TRP A 98 -13.01 12.36 -4.49
C TRP A 98 -12.39 13.39 -5.45
N MET A 99 -11.81 12.96 -6.57
CA MET A 99 -11.09 13.81 -7.50
C MET A 99 -11.65 13.71 -8.92
N TYR A 100 -11.12 14.50 -9.84
CA TYR A 100 -11.62 14.56 -11.22
C TYR A 100 -11.68 13.21 -11.96
N PRO A 101 -10.77 12.25 -11.74
CA PRO A 101 -10.91 10.90 -12.29
C PRO A 101 -12.25 10.22 -11.98
N SER A 102 -12.87 10.44 -10.82
CA SER A 102 -14.21 9.93 -10.52
C SER A 102 -15.26 10.44 -11.50
N VAL A 103 -15.19 11.73 -11.86
CA VAL A 103 -16.08 12.34 -12.84
C VAL A 103 -15.85 11.77 -14.24
N VAL A 104 -14.59 11.58 -14.63
CA VAL A 104 -14.20 11.00 -15.91
C VAL A 104 -14.73 9.57 -16.04
N ALA A 105 -14.50 8.74 -15.04
CA ALA A 105 -14.94 7.34 -15.02
C ALA A 105 -16.48 7.23 -15.11
N PHE A 106 -17.20 8.01 -14.31
CA PHE A 106 -18.65 8.03 -14.37
C PHE A 106 -19.20 8.48 -15.73
N ARG A 107 -18.57 9.47 -16.37
CA ARG A 107 -18.96 9.91 -17.73
C ARG A 107 -18.65 8.84 -18.77
N TRP A 108 -17.48 8.21 -18.68
CA TRP A 108 -17.04 7.16 -19.61
C TRP A 108 -17.98 5.94 -19.58
N SER A 109 -18.49 5.58 -18.40
CA SER A 109 -19.38 4.43 -18.22
C SER A 109 -20.83 4.66 -18.67
N ARG A 110 -21.18 5.88 -19.06
CA ARG A 110 -22.55 6.22 -19.50
C ARG A 110 -22.97 5.31 -20.67
N GLY A 111 -23.91 4.44 -20.35
CA GLY A 111 -24.54 3.51 -21.28
C GLY A 111 -24.28 2.05 -20.91
N THR A 112 -23.07 1.51 -21.04
CA THR A 112 -22.86 0.06 -20.89
C THR A 112 -21.41 -0.34 -20.58
N ARG A 113 -20.45 0.60 -20.58
CA ARG A 113 -19.03 0.27 -20.37
C ARG A 113 -18.71 0.08 -18.88
N PRO A 114 -18.23 -1.10 -18.47
CA PRO A 114 -17.99 -1.37 -17.08
C PRO A 114 -16.64 -0.81 -16.59
N TYR A 115 -16.57 -0.45 -15.31
CA TYR A 115 -15.30 -0.16 -14.65
C TYR A 115 -15.22 -0.80 -13.27
N LEU A 116 -13.98 -1.12 -12.90
CA LEU A 116 -13.58 -1.51 -11.56
C LEU A 116 -13.08 -0.26 -10.82
N LEU A 117 -13.37 -0.15 -9.52
CA LEU A 117 -12.94 0.95 -8.68
C LEU A 117 -12.17 0.47 -7.46
N SER A 118 -10.94 0.97 -7.28
CA SER A 118 -10.09 0.77 -6.10
C SER A 118 -10.05 2.02 -5.22
N PRO A 119 -10.84 2.11 -4.13
CA PRO A 119 -10.88 3.29 -3.26
C PRO A 119 -9.65 3.46 -2.36
N HIS A 120 -8.82 2.43 -2.16
CA HIS A 120 -7.59 2.45 -1.35
C HIS A 120 -7.79 2.97 0.08
N GLY A 121 -8.83 2.51 0.77
CA GLY A 121 -9.12 2.86 2.16
C GLY A 121 -9.72 4.26 2.37
N LEU A 122 -9.99 5.02 1.31
CA LEU A 122 -10.49 6.40 1.40
C LEU A 122 -11.95 6.50 1.88
N LEU A 123 -12.68 5.38 1.99
CA LEU A 123 -14.03 5.29 2.58
C LEU A 123 -14.03 4.79 4.04
N LYS A 124 -12.86 4.47 4.62
CA LYS A 124 -12.78 4.14 6.05
C LYS A 124 -13.30 5.31 6.90
N PRO A 125 -13.99 5.07 8.03
CA PRO A 125 -14.60 6.13 8.86
C PRO A 125 -13.64 7.26 9.24
N ARG A 126 -12.37 6.91 9.51
CA ARG A 126 -11.34 7.88 9.83
C ARG A 126 -10.97 8.77 8.64
N ALA A 127 -10.85 8.19 7.44
CA ALA A 127 -10.57 8.95 6.22
C ALA A 127 -11.71 9.91 5.88
N LEU A 128 -12.95 9.52 6.13
CA LEU A 128 -14.14 10.35 5.89
C LEU A 128 -14.23 11.58 6.82
N ARG A 129 -13.62 11.53 8.00
CA ARG A 129 -13.57 12.68 8.92
C ARG A 129 -12.74 13.85 8.39
N ASN A 130 -11.70 13.55 7.60
CA ASN A 130 -10.85 14.57 7.00
C ASN A 130 -11.62 15.32 5.91
N SER A 131 -11.68 16.66 6.00
CA SER A 131 -12.40 17.53 5.04
C SER A 131 -13.86 17.14 4.83
N ARG A 132 -14.55 16.74 5.90
CA ARG A 132 -15.90 16.14 5.89
C ARG A 132 -16.92 16.94 5.05
N TRP A 133 -16.92 18.27 5.16
CA TRP A 133 -17.85 19.11 4.42
C TRP A 133 -17.59 19.08 2.90
N LYS A 134 -16.32 19.11 2.47
CA LYS A 134 -15.94 19.01 1.05
C LYS A 134 -16.37 17.68 0.46
N LYS A 135 -16.13 16.57 1.20
CA LYS A 135 -16.54 15.22 0.78
C LYS A 135 -18.06 15.07 0.71
N ARG A 136 -18.82 15.69 1.61
CA ARG A 136 -20.30 15.71 1.52
C ARG A 136 -20.78 16.38 0.24
N ILE A 137 -20.20 17.51 -0.14
CA ILE A 137 -20.55 18.20 -1.39
C ILE A 137 -20.17 17.32 -2.59
N ALA A 138 -18.95 16.78 -2.63
CA ALA A 138 -18.51 15.89 -3.69
C ALA A 138 -19.39 14.64 -3.80
N ALA A 139 -19.78 14.04 -2.67
CA ALA A 139 -20.71 12.90 -2.61
C ALA A 139 -22.05 13.20 -3.29
N LEU A 140 -22.63 14.35 -3.01
CA LEU A 140 -23.90 14.78 -3.61
C LEU A 140 -23.77 15.07 -5.10
N LEU A 141 -22.69 15.73 -5.52
CA LEU A 141 -22.52 16.18 -6.90
C LEU A 141 -22.16 15.05 -7.87
N TYR A 142 -21.21 14.18 -7.50
CA TYR A 142 -20.69 13.17 -8.43
C TYR A 142 -20.25 11.86 -7.78
N GLU A 143 -19.68 11.87 -6.56
CA GLU A 143 -18.95 10.71 -6.04
C GLU A 143 -19.89 9.54 -5.72
N ASN A 144 -21.06 9.77 -5.11
CA ASN A 144 -22.01 8.69 -4.84
C ASN A 144 -22.47 8.01 -6.13
N LYS A 145 -22.72 8.80 -7.19
CA LYS A 145 -23.09 8.24 -8.50
C LYS A 145 -21.95 7.39 -9.07
N HIS A 146 -20.70 7.88 -8.94
CA HIS A 146 -19.52 7.13 -9.35
C HIS A 146 -19.39 5.83 -8.56
N LEU A 147 -19.45 5.86 -7.23
CA LEU A 147 -19.33 4.69 -6.36
C LEU A 147 -20.35 3.61 -6.68
N HIS A 148 -21.64 3.99 -6.75
CA HIS A 148 -22.73 3.03 -7.01
C HIS A 148 -22.75 2.49 -8.46
N HIS A 149 -22.12 3.18 -9.40
CA HIS A 149 -22.13 2.80 -10.82
C HIS A 149 -20.96 1.87 -11.20
N ALA A 150 -19.99 1.67 -10.30
CA ALA A 150 -18.91 0.73 -10.52
C ALA A 150 -19.45 -0.71 -10.67
N ALA A 151 -18.97 -1.42 -11.69
CA ALA A 151 -19.35 -2.82 -11.91
C ALA A 151 -18.84 -3.73 -10.78
N CYS A 152 -17.69 -3.39 -10.21
CA CYS A 152 -17.13 -4.05 -9.03
C CYS A 152 -16.26 -3.04 -8.26
N LEU A 153 -16.20 -3.19 -6.93
CA LEU A 153 -15.30 -2.45 -6.06
C LEU A 153 -14.12 -3.34 -5.69
N HIS A 154 -12.93 -2.79 -5.59
CA HIS A 154 -11.77 -3.52 -5.14
C HIS A 154 -11.40 -3.11 -3.71
N ALA A 155 -11.35 -4.09 -2.81
CA ALA A 155 -10.88 -3.95 -1.44
C ALA A 155 -9.57 -4.73 -1.25
N LEU A 156 -8.64 -4.17 -0.48
CA LEU A 156 -7.35 -4.83 -0.21
C LEU A 156 -7.44 -5.94 0.85
N ASN A 157 -8.51 -5.92 1.65
CA ASN A 157 -8.77 -6.89 2.73
C ASN A 157 -10.25 -6.82 3.18
N ALA A 158 -10.65 -7.76 4.04
CA ALA A 158 -12.00 -7.83 4.57
C ALA A 158 -12.45 -6.55 5.32
N ALA A 159 -11.56 -5.93 6.10
CA ALA A 159 -11.89 -4.69 6.83
C ALA A 159 -12.16 -3.51 5.88
N GLU A 160 -11.53 -3.46 4.71
CA GLU A 160 -11.86 -2.47 3.68
C GLU A 160 -13.20 -2.79 3.02
N ALA A 161 -13.49 -4.08 2.73
CA ALA A 161 -14.78 -4.50 2.21
C ALA A 161 -15.93 -4.16 3.19
N GLU A 162 -15.74 -4.40 4.48
CA GLU A 162 -16.68 -3.98 5.53
C GLU A 162 -16.88 -2.46 5.55
N ALA A 163 -15.82 -1.67 5.38
CA ALA A 163 -15.93 -0.22 5.31
C ALA A 163 -16.72 0.25 4.08
N LEU A 164 -16.61 -0.43 2.93
CA LEU A 164 -17.41 -0.17 1.73
C LEU A 164 -18.89 -0.50 1.98
N ARG A 165 -19.18 -1.62 2.61
CA ARG A 165 -20.56 -1.98 3.02
C ARG A 165 -21.11 -0.99 4.04
N GLY A 166 -20.31 -0.57 5.02
CA GLY A 166 -20.69 0.44 6.03
C GLY A 166 -20.93 1.83 5.44
N TYR A 167 -20.37 2.15 4.27
CA TYR A 167 -20.69 3.36 3.51
C TYR A 167 -22.04 3.26 2.78
N GLY A 168 -22.63 2.06 2.68
CA GLY A 168 -23.91 1.81 2.01
C GLY A 168 -23.79 1.32 0.56
N LEU A 169 -22.61 0.83 0.14
CA LEU A 169 -22.39 0.29 -1.21
C LEU A 169 -22.83 -1.18 -1.29
N THR A 170 -23.60 -1.50 -2.31
CA THR A 170 -24.14 -2.84 -2.57
C THR A 170 -23.52 -3.52 -3.79
N ASN A 171 -22.57 -2.84 -4.46
CA ASN A 171 -21.86 -3.40 -5.60
C ASN A 171 -21.13 -4.71 -5.21
N PRO A 172 -20.88 -5.63 -6.14
CA PRO A 172 -19.90 -6.71 -5.93
C PRO A 172 -18.55 -6.13 -5.47
N ILE A 173 -17.88 -6.82 -4.54
CA ILE A 173 -16.55 -6.43 -4.06
C ILE A 173 -15.58 -7.56 -4.31
N CYS A 174 -14.49 -7.31 -5.06
CA CYS A 174 -13.36 -8.22 -5.10
C CYS A 174 -12.37 -7.88 -3.97
N VAL A 175 -11.99 -8.90 -3.20
CA VAL A 175 -11.00 -8.75 -2.12
C VAL A 175 -9.67 -9.31 -2.61
N ILE A 176 -8.78 -8.42 -3.06
CA ILE A 176 -7.47 -8.76 -3.62
C ILE A 176 -6.42 -7.89 -2.92
N PRO A 177 -5.42 -8.47 -2.23
CA PRO A 177 -4.41 -7.69 -1.52
C PRO A 177 -3.41 -7.03 -2.48
N ASN A 178 -2.60 -6.11 -1.95
CA ASN A 178 -1.37 -5.69 -2.64
C ASN A 178 -0.36 -6.83 -2.63
N GLY A 179 0.49 -6.87 -3.65
CA GLY A 179 1.60 -7.79 -3.73
C GLY A 179 2.93 -7.19 -3.30
N THR A 180 3.96 -8.02 -3.30
CA THR A 180 5.36 -7.60 -3.18
C THR A 180 6.27 -8.45 -4.07
N THR A 181 7.46 -7.94 -4.37
CA THR A 181 8.51 -8.67 -5.08
C THR A 181 9.45 -9.29 -4.06
N GLN A 182 9.83 -10.54 -4.27
CA GLN A 182 10.80 -11.21 -3.41
C GLN A 182 12.22 -11.02 -3.96
N PRO A 183 13.20 -10.78 -3.09
CA PRO A 183 14.60 -10.84 -3.47
C PRO A 183 15.03 -12.28 -3.80
N ASP A 184 16.09 -12.42 -4.61
CA ASP A 184 16.70 -13.71 -4.89
C ASP A 184 17.23 -14.36 -3.61
N ASP A 185 17.16 -15.69 -3.52
CA ASP A 185 17.59 -16.44 -2.34
C ASP A 185 19.08 -16.22 -2.01
N ALA A 186 19.93 -15.98 -3.02
CA ALA A 186 21.35 -15.68 -2.84
C ALA A 186 21.60 -14.38 -2.05
N VAL A 187 20.71 -13.41 -2.14
CA VAL A 187 20.83 -12.13 -1.42
C VAL A 187 20.49 -12.26 0.06
N LEU A 188 19.72 -13.28 0.43
CA LEU A 188 19.25 -13.52 1.81
C LEU A 188 20.29 -14.20 2.71
N GLN A 189 21.31 -14.83 2.14
CA GLN A 189 22.34 -15.59 2.87
C GLN A 189 23.39 -14.70 3.57
N ARG A 190 23.18 -13.39 3.65
CA ARG A 190 24.11 -12.46 4.30
C ARG A 190 24.03 -12.57 5.82
N SER A 191 25.20 -12.70 6.46
CA SER A 191 25.32 -12.59 7.92
C SER A 191 24.87 -11.20 8.37
N ARG A 192 23.89 -11.13 9.24
CA ARG A 192 23.44 -9.90 9.91
C ARG A 192 24.34 -9.67 11.11
N GLN A 193 25.30 -8.75 10.97
CA GLN A 193 26.30 -8.49 12.01
C GLN A 193 25.75 -7.66 13.18
N ASP A 194 24.77 -6.79 12.94
CA ASP A 194 24.19 -5.91 13.95
C ASP A 194 22.71 -6.21 14.16
N LEU A 195 22.28 -6.28 15.42
CA LEU A 195 20.86 -6.45 15.78
C LEU A 195 20.12 -5.12 15.59
N SER A 196 19.40 -4.99 14.48
CA SER A 196 18.67 -3.77 14.11
C SER A 196 17.20 -4.05 13.84
N ILE A 197 16.33 -3.28 14.48
CA ILE A 197 14.90 -3.23 14.19
C ILE A 197 14.65 -2.09 13.20
N LEU A 198 14.15 -2.40 12.03
CA LEU A 198 13.83 -1.42 10.99
C LEU A 198 12.37 -1.02 11.04
N TYR A 199 12.12 0.28 11.04
CA TYR A 199 10.87 0.89 10.58
C TYR A 199 11.09 1.48 9.18
N LEU A 200 10.17 1.21 8.26
CA LEU A 200 10.19 1.76 6.91
C LEU A 200 8.81 2.33 6.53
N GLY A 201 8.73 3.64 6.34
CA GLY A 201 7.49 4.30 5.98
C GLY A 201 7.51 5.80 6.23
N ARG A 202 6.45 6.50 5.85
CA ARG A 202 6.31 7.96 6.08
C ARG A 202 6.37 8.30 7.57
N PHE A 203 7.05 9.38 7.92
CA PHE A 203 6.95 9.95 9.27
C PHE A 203 5.66 10.76 9.38
N HIS A 204 4.66 10.14 9.98
CA HIS A 204 3.32 10.69 10.13
C HIS A 204 2.71 10.20 11.46
N PRO A 205 1.93 11.00 12.20
CA PRO A 205 1.36 10.62 13.50
C PRO A 205 0.59 9.29 13.53
N LEU A 206 -0.06 8.93 12.40
CA LEU A 206 -0.77 7.64 12.25
C LEU A 206 0.15 6.43 12.25
N LYS A 207 1.44 6.62 12.00
CA LYS A 207 2.42 5.53 12.00
C LYS A 207 2.92 5.15 13.39
N GLY A 208 2.51 5.90 14.42
CA GLY A 208 2.74 5.53 15.82
C GLY A 208 4.18 5.65 16.30
N LEU A 209 5.04 6.43 15.61
CA LEU A 209 6.47 6.49 15.91
C LEU A 209 6.77 7.12 17.29
N LEU A 210 6.00 8.11 17.75
CA LEU A 210 6.15 8.64 19.10
C LEU A 210 5.81 7.58 20.17
N THR A 211 4.78 6.77 19.92
CA THR A 211 4.42 5.65 20.81
C THR A 211 5.54 4.60 20.83
N LEU A 212 6.15 4.30 19.67
CA LEU A 212 7.32 3.41 19.57
C LEU A 212 8.52 3.96 20.32
N LEU A 213 8.84 5.25 20.18
CA LEU A 213 9.94 5.87 20.91
C LEU A 213 9.70 5.87 22.41
N GLY A 214 8.45 6.08 22.86
CA GLY A 214 8.08 5.91 24.28
C GLY A 214 8.32 4.48 24.77
N ALA A 215 7.91 3.48 24.00
CA ALA A 215 8.19 2.08 24.29
C ALA A 215 9.70 1.76 24.30
N TRP A 216 10.47 2.38 23.38
CA TRP A 216 11.92 2.23 23.32
C TRP A 216 12.61 2.77 24.59
N CYS A 217 12.08 3.85 25.18
CA CYS A 217 12.55 4.33 26.50
C CYS A 217 12.40 3.28 27.58
N GLU A 218 11.26 2.56 27.60
CA GLU A 218 11.00 1.52 28.61
C GLU A 218 11.90 0.28 28.48
N VAL A 219 12.41 0.02 27.27
CA VAL A 219 13.24 -1.18 27.00
C VAL A 219 14.70 -0.83 26.71
N ARG A 220 15.15 0.42 26.95
CA ARG A 220 16.49 0.88 26.57
C ARG A 220 17.62 0.07 27.20
N GLU A 221 17.44 -0.37 28.46
CA GLU A 221 18.41 -1.19 29.19
C GLU A 221 18.46 -2.61 28.62
N ASP A 222 17.30 -3.20 28.33
CA ASP A 222 17.18 -4.49 27.67
C ASP A 222 17.83 -4.46 26.27
N ALA A 223 17.56 -3.39 25.52
CA ALA A 223 18.14 -3.18 24.18
C ALA A 223 19.67 -3.01 24.23
N ALA A 224 20.19 -2.25 25.20
CA ALA A 224 21.62 -2.07 25.39
C ALA A 224 22.32 -3.37 25.80
N ALA A 225 21.73 -4.14 26.69
CA ALA A 225 22.26 -5.43 27.15
C ALA A 225 22.33 -6.47 26.03
N THR A 226 21.42 -6.41 25.06
CA THR A 226 21.31 -7.36 23.94
C THR A 226 21.87 -6.83 22.62
N GLY A 227 22.31 -5.56 22.57
CA GLY A 227 22.90 -4.93 21.38
C GLY A 227 21.90 -4.49 20.32
N TRP A 228 20.61 -4.45 20.61
CA TRP A 228 19.60 -3.99 19.66
C TRP A 228 19.60 -2.47 19.45
N ARG A 229 19.37 -2.07 18.20
CA ARG A 229 19.20 -0.67 17.78
C ARG A 229 17.88 -0.49 17.02
N LEU A 230 17.33 0.70 17.08
CA LEU A 230 16.14 1.09 16.31
C LEU A 230 16.55 1.97 15.14
N THR A 231 16.20 1.57 13.94
CA THR A 231 16.49 2.28 12.69
C THR A 231 15.19 2.79 12.07
N LEU A 232 15.07 4.09 11.91
CA LEU A 232 13.89 4.75 11.33
C LEU A 232 14.22 5.27 9.94
N ALA A 233 13.61 4.66 8.91
CA ALA A 233 13.78 5.06 7.51
C ALA A 233 12.45 5.54 6.92
N GLY A 234 12.48 6.72 6.27
CA GLY A 234 11.29 7.24 5.64
C GLY A 234 11.37 8.72 5.33
N TRP A 235 10.39 9.20 4.57
CA TRP A 235 10.27 10.60 4.26
C TRP A 235 9.35 11.32 5.25
N ASP A 236 9.67 12.59 5.49
CA ASP A 236 8.95 13.43 6.43
C ASP A 236 7.67 13.98 5.80
N GLN A 237 6.57 13.85 6.52
CA GLN A 237 5.31 14.48 6.16
C GLN A 237 4.88 15.43 7.27
N ASN A 238 4.68 16.70 6.92
CA ASN A 238 4.25 17.77 7.82
C ASN A 238 5.20 18.01 9.01
N HIS A 239 6.50 17.92 8.79
CA HIS A 239 7.55 18.19 9.80
C HIS A 239 7.49 17.29 11.05
N HIS A 240 6.89 16.10 10.94
CA HIS A 240 6.79 15.15 12.05
C HIS A 240 8.15 14.59 12.48
N ARG A 241 9.14 14.56 11.57
CA ARG A 241 10.51 14.14 11.87
C ARG A 241 11.15 15.00 12.95
N ALA A 242 10.98 16.32 12.89
CA ALA A 242 11.55 17.23 13.89
C ALA A 242 10.99 16.97 15.31
N GLU A 243 9.73 16.53 15.41
CA GLU A 243 9.12 16.10 16.67
C GLU A 243 9.75 14.81 17.21
N LEU A 244 9.98 13.83 16.33
CA LEU A 244 10.64 12.57 16.69
C LEU A 244 12.09 12.79 17.14
N GLU A 245 12.85 13.62 16.42
CA GLU A 245 14.24 13.95 16.76
C GLU A 245 14.35 14.68 18.12
N ARG A 246 13.44 15.64 18.38
CA ARG A 246 13.35 16.29 19.69
C ARG A 246 13.08 15.30 20.81
N PHE A 247 12.17 14.35 20.61
CA PHE A 247 11.88 13.30 21.57
C PHE A 247 13.13 12.45 21.87
N VAL A 248 13.84 12.02 20.82
CA VAL A 248 15.10 11.25 20.93
C VAL A 248 16.16 12.00 21.71
N ASP A 249 16.29 13.31 21.48
CA ASP A 249 17.25 14.15 22.20
C ASP A 249 16.89 14.33 23.67
N GLN A 250 15.62 14.65 23.96
CA GLN A 250 15.11 14.83 25.33
C GLN A 250 15.28 13.57 26.19
N HIS A 251 15.18 12.39 25.59
CA HIS A 251 15.26 11.10 26.27
C HIS A 251 16.64 10.43 26.13
N GLN A 252 17.63 11.12 25.53
CA GLN A 252 19.01 10.66 25.35
C GLN A 252 19.12 9.31 24.61
N LEU A 253 18.33 9.12 23.55
CA LEU A 253 18.26 7.87 22.77
C LEU A 253 19.18 7.83 21.55
N ARG A 254 19.99 8.86 21.28
CA ARG A 254 20.86 8.97 20.08
C ARG A 254 21.82 7.80 19.90
N SER A 255 22.23 7.14 20.96
CA SER A 255 23.14 6.00 20.90
C SER A 255 22.49 4.71 20.33
N SER A 256 21.15 4.61 20.42
CA SER A 256 20.40 3.40 20.03
C SER A 256 19.31 3.65 18.98
N VAL A 257 19.01 4.92 18.63
CA VAL A 257 18.00 5.29 17.62
C VAL A 257 18.65 6.06 16.48
N VAL A 258 18.51 5.55 15.24
CA VAL A 258 19.13 6.10 14.03
C VAL A 258 18.07 6.53 13.02
N PHE A 259 18.17 7.74 12.48
CA PHE A 259 17.33 8.24 11.38
C PHE A 259 18.08 8.18 10.06
N LEU A 260 17.61 7.37 9.12
CA LEU A 260 18.25 7.22 7.81
C LEU A 260 17.69 8.18 6.75
N GLY A 261 16.55 8.85 7.01
CA GLY A 261 15.84 9.62 5.99
C GLY A 261 15.15 8.73 4.94
N SER A 262 14.78 9.34 3.82
CA SER A 262 14.07 8.64 2.74
C SER A 262 14.94 7.56 2.09
N ARG A 263 14.37 6.37 1.91
CA ARG A 263 15.02 5.23 1.25
C ARG A 263 14.09 4.66 0.19
N PHE A 264 14.58 4.56 -1.04
CA PHE A 264 13.83 4.05 -2.19
C PHE A 264 14.68 3.01 -2.93
N ASP A 265 14.03 2.15 -3.68
CA ASP A 265 14.63 1.18 -4.61
C ASP A 265 15.83 0.40 -3.98
N ALA A 266 17.03 0.50 -4.51
CA ALA A 266 18.20 -0.21 -4.01
C ALA A 266 18.58 0.16 -2.56
N ASP A 267 18.37 1.43 -2.14
CA ASP A 267 18.64 1.87 -0.78
C ASP A 267 17.66 1.27 0.23
N LYS A 268 16.39 1.15 -0.16
CA LYS A 268 15.36 0.45 0.61
C LYS A 268 15.74 -1.03 0.78
N ASN A 269 16.14 -1.68 -0.30
CA ASN A 269 16.56 -3.07 -0.26
C ASN A 269 17.80 -3.28 0.64
N ARG A 270 18.75 -2.35 0.64
CA ARG A 270 19.90 -2.39 1.58
C ARG A 270 19.47 -2.29 3.04
N CYS A 271 18.48 -1.43 3.35
CA CYS A 271 17.93 -1.34 4.70
C CYS A 271 17.26 -2.66 5.15
N LEU A 272 16.46 -3.26 4.27
CA LEU A 272 15.80 -4.55 4.55
C LEU A 272 16.81 -5.69 4.69
N ALA A 273 17.82 -5.74 3.84
CA ALA A 273 18.91 -6.75 3.91
C ALA A 273 19.73 -6.67 5.21
N GLY A 274 19.97 -5.44 5.70
CA GLY A 274 20.76 -5.19 6.91
C GLY A 274 19.98 -5.28 8.22
N ALA A 275 18.64 -5.35 8.17
CA ALA A 275 17.81 -5.42 9.35
C ALA A 275 17.74 -6.84 9.93
N SER A 276 17.54 -6.95 11.25
CA SER A 276 17.31 -8.23 11.96
C SER A 276 15.84 -8.45 12.31
N ALA A 277 15.04 -7.38 12.35
CA ALA A 277 13.60 -7.40 12.54
C ALA A 277 12.96 -6.17 11.90
N PHE A 278 11.65 -6.20 11.75
CA PHE A 278 10.86 -5.08 11.24
C PHE A 278 9.76 -4.72 12.22
N ILE A 279 9.45 -3.43 12.36
CA ILE A 279 8.37 -2.96 13.24
C ILE A 279 7.46 -1.95 12.55
N LEU A 280 6.14 -2.14 12.69
CA LEU A 280 5.14 -1.20 12.20
C LEU A 280 4.07 -0.94 13.28
N PRO A 281 4.23 0.11 14.11
CA PRO A 281 3.34 0.43 15.23
C PRO A 281 2.16 1.31 14.80
N SER A 282 1.66 1.12 13.57
CA SER A 282 0.65 1.98 12.96
C SER A 282 -0.68 1.95 13.70
N LYS A 283 -1.36 3.11 13.75
CA LYS A 283 -2.71 3.29 14.30
C LYS A 283 -3.81 3.13 13.24
N SER A 284 -3.44 2.96 11.97
CA SER A 284 -4.36 2.72 10.86
C SER A 284 -3.58 2.46 9.57
N GLU A 285 -3.90 1.36 8.90
CA GLU A 285 -3.37 0.98 7.58
C GLU A 285 -4.50 0.55 6.63
N GLY A 286 -4.22 0.59 5.33
CA GLY A 286 -4.97 -0.17 4.33
C GLY A 286 -4.50 -1.62 4.36
N LEU A 287 -3.40 -1.85 3.65
CA LEU A 287 -2.55 -3.04 3.69
C LEU A 287 -1.11 -2.57 3.50
N PRO A 288 -0.26 -2.65 4.54
CA PRO A 288 1.07 -2.07 4.51
C PRO A 288 2.04 -2.93 3.68
N VAL A 289 2.38 -2.47 2.48
CA VAL A 289 3.35 -3.14 1.60
C VAL A 289 4.70 -3.32 2.29
N SER A 290 5.10 -2.41 3.17
CA SER A 290 6.37 -2.51 3.92
C SER A 290 6.45 -3.75 4.84
N VAL A 291 5.32 -4.27 5.33
CA VAL A 291 5.28 -5.54 6.06
C VAL A 291 5.49 -6.71 5.10
N LEU A 292 4.84 -6.69 3.93
CA LEU A 292 5.04 -7.72 2.91
C LEU A 292 6.50 -7.74 2.41
N GLU A 293 7.09 -6.56 2.22
CA GLU A 293 8.51 -6.41 1.89
C GLU A 293 9.39 -6.99 2.99
N ALA A 294 9.15 -6.67 4.27
CA ALA A 294 9.89 -7.24 5.39
C ALA A 294 9.82 -8.77 5.43
N TRP A 295 8.64 -9.34 5.25
CA TRP A 295 8.47 -10.80 5.15
C TRP A 295 9.20 -11.39 3.93
N SER A 296 9.18 -10.69 2.78
CA SER A 296 9.91 -11.16 1.58
C SER A 296 11.43 -11.24 1.82
N TRP A 297 11.96 -10.40 2.73
CA TRP A 297 13.34 -10.38 3.19
C TRP A 297 13.61 -11.30 4.41
N GLN A 298 12.67 -12.17 4.76
CA GLN A 298 12.74 -13.07 5.92
C GLN A 298 13.00 -12.34 7.24
N LEU A 299 12.35 -11.18 7.43
CA LEU A 299 12.42 -10.49 8.70
C LEU A 299 11.27 -10.93 9.61
N PRO A 300 11.53 -11.24 10.90
CA PRO A 300 10.48 -11.30 11.90
C PRO A 300 9.84 -9.92 12.02
N VAL A 301 8.51 -9.86 12.09
CA VAL A 301 7.76 -8.61 12.09
C VAL A 301 7.05 -8.40 13.42
N LEU A 302 7.12 -7.18 13.94
CA LEU A 302 6.26 -6.69 15.02
C LEU A 302 5.26 -5.72 14.39
N MET A 303 3.95 -5.95 14.55
CA MET A 303 2.94 -5.09 13.95
C MET A 303 1.67 -5.01 14.80
N THR A 304 0.92 -3.92 14.60
CA THR A 304 -0.38 -3.74 15.23
C THR A 304 -1.48 -4.47 14.45
N HIS A 305 -2.62 -4.71 15.10
CA HIS A 305 -3.81 -5.28 14.45
C HIS A 305 -4.35 -4.39 13.33
N GLU A 306 -4.10 -3.08 13.39
CA GLU A 306 -4.47 -2.09 12.38
C GLU A 306 -3.73 -2.26 11.03
N CYS A 307 -2.71 -3.13 10.98
CA CYS A 307 -2.06 -3.53 9.72
C CYS A 307 -2.94 -4.43 8.83
N ASN A 308 -4.02 -5.03 9.37
CA ASN A 308 -4.96 -5.88 8.65
C ASN A 308 -4.31 -7.11 7.97
N LEU A 309 -3.27 -7.66 8.56
CA LEU A 309 -2.50 -8.83 8.11
C LEU A 309 -2.55 -9.94 9.17
N ARG A 310 -3.76 -10.38 9.54
CA ARG A 310 -3.98 -11.41 10.58
C ARG A 310 -3.34 -12.74 10.24
N ASP A 311 -3.31 -13.09 8.98
CA ASP A 311 -2.65 -14.31 8.47
C ASP A 311 -1.14 -14.36 8.79
N GLY A 312 -0.48 -13.21 8.96
CA GLY A 312 0.89 -13.16 9.45
C GLY A 312 1.07 -13.67 10.89
N ALA A 313 0.10 -13.40 11.77
CA ALA A 313 0.10 -13.95 13.12
C ALA A 313 -0.23 -15.45 13.12
N GLU A 314 -1.20 -15.87 12.33
CA GLU A 314 -1.61 -17.27 12.17
C GLU A 314 -0.48 -18.14 11.59
N ALA A 315 0.30 -17.58 10.67
CA ALA A 315 1.47 -18.23 10.08
C ALA A 315 2.71 -18.22 11.01
N GLY A 316 2.65 -17.58 12.18
CA GLY A 316 3.81 -17.41 13.06
C GLY A 316 4.88 -16.48 12.51
N ALA A 317 4.51 -15.56 11.60
CA ALA A 317 5.38 -14.60 10.94
C ALA A 317 5.44 -13.24 11.64
N ALA A 318 4.61 -13.01 12.68
CA ALA A 318 4.53 -11.74 13.37
C ALA A 318 4.27 -11.85 14.86
N ILE A 319 4.82 -10.91 15.60
CA ILE A 319 4.45 -10.60 16.99
C ILE A 319 3.41 -9.47 16.91
N MET A 320 2.18 -9.76 17.35
CA MET A 320 1.11 -8.78 17.37
C MET A 320 1.19 -7.90 18.61
N MET A 321 0.84 -6.61 18.45
CA MET A 321 0.85 -5.62 19.51
C MET A 321 -0.27 -4.60 19.34
N GLU A 322 -0.66 -3.92 20.41
CA GLU A 322 -1.54 -2.75 20.36
C GLU A 322 -0.71 -1.47 20.14
N PRO A 323 -1.28 -0.40 19.56
CA PRO A 323 -0.58 0.86 19.31
C PRO A 323 -0.40 1.69 20.60
N GLU A 324 0.06 1.05 21.68
CA GLU A 324 0.27 1.58 23.03
C GLU A 324 1.69 1.28 23.51
N VAL A 325 2.26 2.20 24.29
CA VAL A 325 3.63 2.13 24.77
C VAL A 325 3.93 0.79 25.46
N SER A 326 3.11 0.39 26.42
CA SER A 326 3.32 -0.84 27.20
C SER A 326 3.20 -2.11 26.36
N SER A 327 2.31 -2.13 25.36
CA SER A 327 2.15 -3.29 24.48
C SER A 327 3.33 -3.42 23.50
N ILE A 328 3.79 -2.30 22.93
CA ILE A 328 4.98 -2.28 22.08
C ILE A 328 6.22 -2.69 22.89
N ALA A 329 6.39 -2.20 24.12
CA ALA A 329 7.52 -2.57 24.99
C ALA A 329 7.54 -4.08 25.29
N ARG A 330 6.37 -4.69 25.57
CA ARG A 330 6.28 -6.17 25.74
C ARG A 330 6.66 -6.92 24.46
N ALA A 331 6.20 -6.45 23.29
CA ALA A 331 6.54 -7.06 21.99
C ALA A 331 8.06 -6.97 21.71
N LEU A 332 8.69 -5.84 22.02
CA LEU A 332 10.13 -5.64 21.90
C LEU A 332 10.91 -6.60 22.83
N ARG A 333 10.55 -6.69 24.13
CA ARG A 333 11.17 -7.65 25.06
C ARG A 333 11.01 -9.09 24.58
N ARG A 334 9.85 -9.46 24.04
CA ARG A 334 9.65 -10.78 23.43
C ARG A 334 10.60 -10.98 22.24
N LEU A 335 10.78 -10.02 21.37
CA LEU A 335 11.74 -10.11 20.25
C LEU A 335 13.17 -10.29 20.77
N PHE A 336 13.56 -9.53 21.80
CA PHE A 336 14.92 -9.59 22.37
C PHE A 336 15.23 -10.93 23.01
N SER A 337 14.21 -11.61 23.58
CA SER A 337 14.36 -12.93 24.19
C SER A 337 14.39 -14.10 23.21
N LEU A 338 14.03 -13.86 21.91
CA LEU A 338 14.09 -14.93 20.90
C LEU A 338 15.52 -15.27 20.54
N THR A 339 15.79 -16.56 20.38
CA THR A 339 17.02 -17.07 19.79
C THR A 339 17.11 -16.72 18.29
N ASP A 340 18.30 -16.79 17.71
CA ASP A 340 18.51 -16.59 16.27
C ASP A 340 17.66 -17.56 15.45
N SER A 341 17.60 -18.82 15.86
CA SER A 341 16.81 -19.87 15.19
C SER A 341 15.30 -19.55 15.20
N GLU A 342 14.77 -19.02 16.30
CA GLU A 342 13.36 -18.62 16.41
C GLU A 342 13.06 -17.40 15.52
N ARG A 343 13.94 -16.40 15.50
CA ARG A 343 13.81 -15.23 14.60
C ARG A 343 13.86 -15.64 13.14
N GLU A 344 14.77 -16.53 12.78
CA GLU A 344 14.85 -17.07 11.42
C GLU A 344 13.61 -17.90 11.04
N ALA A 345 13.09 -18.73 11.96
CA ALA A 345 11.88 -19.50 11.71
C ALA A 345 10.69 -18.58 11.44
N MET A 346 10.53 -17.51 12.26
CA MET A 346 9.50 -16.50 12.05
C MET A 346 9.64 -15.79 10.70
N GLY A 347 10.86 -15.39 10.34
CA GLY A 347 11.15 -14.77 9.03
C GLY A 347 10.87 -15.72 7.84
N ARG A 348 11.22 -17.01 7.95
CA ARG A 348 10.89 -18.02 6.93
C ARG A 348 9.38 -18.20 6.77
N SER A 349 8.62 -18.22 7.87
CA SER A 349 7.15 -18.27 7.83
C SER A 349 6.56 -17.08 7.06
N GLY A 350 7.08 -15.86 7.30
CA GLY A 350 6.66 -14.67 6.56
C GLY A 350 6.94 -14.77 5.06
N ARG A 351 8.12 -15.25 4.67
CA ARG A 351 8.46 -15.43 3.26
C ARG A 351 7.58 -16.49 2.58
N LEU A 352 7.30 -17.59 3.25
CA LEU A 352 6.38 -18.61 2.73
C LEU A 352 4.97 -18.04 2.53
N LEU A 353 4.49 -17.26 3.48
CA LEU A 353 3.20 -16.57 3.37
C LEU A 353 3.15 -15.63 2.15
N VAL A 354 4.23 -14.83 1.94
CA VAL A 354 4.33 -13.97 0.76
C VAL A 354 4.32 -14.80 -0.53
N ARG A 355 5.05 -15.91 -0.59
CA ARG A 355 5.05 -16.81 -1.76
C ARG A 355 3.66 -17.37 -2.06
N ALA A 356 2.90 -17.67 -1.04
CA ALA A 356 1.59 -18.30 -1.19
C ALA A 356 0.48 -17.31 -1.59
N ARG A 357 0.57 -16.01 -1.18
CA ARG A 357 -0.58 -15.10 -1.26
C ARG A 357 -0.31 -13.70 -1.78
N TYR A 358 0.96 -13.23 -1.78
CA TYR A 358 1.29 -11.82 -1.97
C TYR A 358 2.30 -11.57 -3.11
N GLN A 359 2.44 -12.50 -4.06
CA GLN A 359 3.26 -12.26 -5.24
C GLN A 359 2.46 -11.47 -6.29
N TRP A 360 3.08 -10.46 -6.89
CA TRP A 360 2.43 -9.63 -7.90
C TRP A 360 1.88 -10.42 -9.08
N GLN A 361 2.53 -11.54 -9.46
CA GLN A 361 2.02 -12.41 -10.52
C GLN A 361 0.63 -12.94 -10.16
N GLN A 362 0.47 -13.56 -8.99
CA GLN A 362 -0.82 -14.13 -8.53
C GLN A 362 -1.89 -13.04 -8.36
N ILE A 363 -1.48 -11.86 -7.87
CA ILE A 363 -2.36 -10.70 -7.73
C ILE A 363 -2.83 -10.20 -9.11
N GLY A 364 -1.94 -10.14 -10.10
CA GLY A 364 -2.26 -9.79 -11.47
C GLY A 364 -3.24 -10.77 -12.10
N GLU A 365 -2.99 -12.08 -11.97
CA GLU A 365 -3.86 -13.17 -12.44
C GLU A 365 -5.27 -13.05 -11.82
N SER A 366 -5.35 -12.89 -10.49
CA SER A 366 -6.65 -12.72 -9.80
C SER A 366 -7.40 -11.47 -10.28
N MET A 367 -6.68 -10.38 -10.55
CA MET A 367 -7.29 -9.15 -11.04
C MET A 367 -7.80 -9.31 -12.48
N THR A 368 -7.07 -10.01 -13.34
CA THR A 368 -7.50 -10.27 -14.73
C THR A 368 -8.71 -11.21 -14.77
N GLU A 369 -8.82 -12.17 -13.87
CA GLU A 369 -10.04 -12.99 -13.70
C GLU A 369 -11.26 -12.13 -13.33
N VAL A 370 -11.10 -11.14 -12.47
CA VAL A 370 -12.18 -10.19 -12.16
C VAL A 370 -12.57 -9.36 -13.38
N TYR A 371 -11.61 -8.90 -14.20
CA TYR A 371 -11.94 -8.20 -15.44
C TYR A 371 -12.68 -9.09 -16.43
N ASP A 372 -12.24 -10.34 -16.60
CA ASP A 372 -12.91 -11.31 -17.46
C ASP A 372 -14.35 -11.53 -17.02
N TRP A 373 -14.60 -11.69 -15.72
CA TRP A 373 -15.94 -11.81 -15.18
C TRP A 373 -16.79 -10.56 -15.43
N ILE A 374 -16.26 -9.37 -15.20
CA ILE A 374 -16.96 -8.09 -15.46
C ILE A 374 -17.33 -7.95 -16.93
N LEU A 375 -16.48 -8.43 -17.84
CA LEU A 375 -16.70 -8.41 -19.28
C LEU A 375 -17.58 -9.58 -19.79
N GLY A 376 -18.03 -10.48 -18.90
CA GLY A 376 -18.80 -11.67 -19.27
C GLY A 376 -17.98 -12.71 -20.05
N LYS A 377 -16.64 -12.74 -19.85
CA LYS A 377 -15.70 -13.65 -20.52
C LYS A 377 -15.23 -14.80 -19.64
N GLY A 378 -15.56 -14.77 -18.35
CA GLY A 378 -15.19 -15.78 -17.38
C GLY A 378 -16.23 -15.92 -16.26
N PRO A 379 -16.11 -16.97 -15.43
CA PRO A 379 -16.96 -17.16 -14.26
C PRO A 379 -16.65 -16.12 -13.17
N LYS A 380 -17.56 -15.95 -12.21
CA LYS A 380 -17.34 -15.12 -11.03
C LYS A 380 -16.19 -15.70 -10.19
N PRO A 381 -15.07 -14.95 -9.98
CA PRO A 381 -13.95 -15.45 -9.19
C PRO A 381 -14.31 -15.60 -7.70
N PRO A 382 -13.67 -16.54 -6.96
CA PRO A 382 -13.91 -16.72 -5.53
C PRO A 382 -13.59 -15.49 -4.66
N CYS A 383 -12.72 -14.61 -5.13
CA CYS A 383 -12.39 -13.35 -4.44
C CYS A 383 -13.50 -12.29 -4.53
N VAL A 384 -14.57 -12.52 -5.32
CA VAL A 384 -15.70 -11.58 -5.48
C VAL A 384 -16.86 -11.99 -4.58
N ILE A 385 -17.20 -11.09 -3.65
CA ILE A 385 -18.32 -11.21 -2.71
C ILE A 385 -19.44 -10.25 -3.11
N ASP A 386 -20.71 -10.65 -2.86
CA ASP A 386 -21.90 -9.82 -3.07
C ASP A 386 -22.17 -8.89 -1.90
#